data_031030b43ceb33a83e813aecfa2557a8
#
_entry.id   031030b43ceb33a83e813aecfa2557a8
#
_cell.length_a   1.000
_cell.length_b   1.000
_cell.length_c   1.000
_cell.angle_alpha   90.00
_cell.angle_beta   90.00
_cell.angle_gamma   90.00
#
_symmetry.space_group_name_H-M   'P 1'
#
loop_
_entity.id
_entity.type
_entity.pdbx_description
1 polymer ?
#
loop_
_entity_poly.entity_id
_entity_poly.type
_entity_poly.pdbx_seq_one_letter_code
_entity_poly.pdbx_strand_id
1 'polypeptide(L)'
;VIFRQPVTEPLQTGIMAIDSMIPIGRGQRELIIGDRQTGKTAIAIDTIINQRANYEAGNPVYCIYVAIGQKGSTVANIVETLRSKGAMDYTVVIAATAADPAALQYFAPFAGAAVAYREVSLILRRPSGREAYPGDVFYLHSRLLERAAKIIDQQEVAERMNDLPDSLKGKVKAGGSLTALPIIETKANDVSAYIPTNVISITDGQIYLETDLFNQGQRPAINVGISVSRVGGAAQVKSMKSVAGTLKIEQAQFNELESFSKYSSDVDRVTEMVLDKGRKNNQQLIQPQYSPMPV
;
A
#
# COMPACT_ATOMS: atom_id res chain seq x y z
N VAL A 1 11.52 16.60 -9.81
CA VAL A 1 10.07 16.87 -9.88
C VAL A 1 9.61 16.93 -11.33
N ILE A 2 10.37 17.54 -12.23
CA ILE A 2 10.03 17.73 -13.67
C ILE A 2 9.91 16.38 -14.41
N PHE A 3 10.57 15.34 -13.94
CA PHE A 3 10.62 14.02 -14.59
C PHE A 3 9.61 13.00 -14.01
N ARG A 4 8.69 13.42 -13.15
CA ARG A 4 7.62 12.57 -12.62
C ARG A 4 6.38 12.67 -13.51
N GLN A 5 5.71 11.53 -13.69
CA GLN A 5 4.45 11.45 -14.43
C GLN A 5 3.27 11.18 -13.50
N PRO A 6 2.04 11.50 -13.92
CA PRO A 6 0.83 11.09 -13.22
C PRO A 6 0.76 9.57 -13.10
N VAL A 7 0.24 9.12 -11.99
CA VAL A 7 0.00 7.70 -11.71
C VAL A 7 -1.33 7.29 -12.35
N THR A 8 -1.27 6.51 -13.41
CA THR A 8 -2.46 6.07 -14.17
C THR A 8 -2.53 4.56 -14.36
N GLU A 9 -1.45 3.85 -14.02
CA GLU A 9 -1.33 2.42 -14.19
C GLU A 9 -1.67 1.71 -12.89
N PRO A 10 -2.63 0.74 -12.88
CA PRO A 10 -3.05 0.07 -11.66
C PRO A 10 -1.96 -0.87 -11.13
N LEU A 11 -1.81 -0.90 -9.80
CA LEU A 11 -1.19 -2.00 -9.06
C LEU A 11 -2.32 -2.86 -8.49
N GLN A 12 -2.58 -3.98 -9.11
CA GLN A 12 -3.62 -4.90 -8.63
C GLN A 12 -3.14 -5.62 -7.39
N THR A 13 -3.85 -5.45 -6.28
CA THR A 13 -3.53 -6.11 -5.02
C THR A 13 -4.10 -7.53 -4.96
N GLY A 14 -5.12 -7.81 -5.75
CA GLY A 14 -5.90 -9.04 -5.70
C GLY A 14 -6.85 -9.08 -4.50
N ILE A 15 -7.00 -7.97 -3.79
CA ILE A 15 -7.94 -7.81 -2.68
C ILE A 15 -9.11 -6.96 -3.18
N MET A 16 -10.27 -7.60 -3.30
CA MET A 16 -11.45 -7.00 -3.92
C MET A 16 -11.83 -5.65 -3.29
N ALA A 17 -11.79 -5.56 -1.96
CA ALA A 17 -12.12 -4.33 -1.24
C ALA A 17 -11.16 -3.18 -1.58
N ILE A 18 -9.88 -3.46 -1.82
CA ILE A 18 -8.87 -2.45 -2.17
C ILE A 18 -9.03 -2.07 -3.64
N ASP A 19 -8.97 -3.05 -4.54
CA ASP A 19 -8.94 -2.81 -5.98
C ASP A 19 -10.22 -2.13 -6.48
N SER A 20 -11.35 -2.37 -5.80
CA SER A 20 -12.64 -1.74 -6.14
C SER A 20 -12.83 -0.34 -5.54
N MET A 21 -12.47 -0.11 -4.27
CA MET A 21 -12.85 1.10 -3.53
C MET A 21 -11.68 2.02 -3.17
N ILE A 22 -10.45 1.49 -3.10
CA ILE A 22 -9.24 2.20 -2.68
C ILE A 22 -8.09 1.83 -3.62
N PRO A 23 -8.22 2.04 -4.95
CA PRO A 23 -7.26 1.54 -5.92
C PRO A 23 -5.88 2.15 -5.74
N ILE A 24 -4.85 1.32 -5.90
CA ILE A 24 -3.46 1.69 -5.82
C ILE A 24 -2.87 1.77 -7.22
N GLY A 25 -2.11 2.82 -7.50
CA GLY A 25 -1.41 2.98 -8.77
C GLY A 25 0.10 2.72 -8.66
N ARG A 26 0.71 2.29 -9.75
CA ARG A 26 2.16 2.10 -9.86
C ARG A 26 2.87 3.44 -9.79
N GLY A 27 3.69 3.62 -8.75
CA GLY A 27 4.35 4.89 -8.43
C GLY A 27 3.71 5.67 -7.28
N GLN A 28 2.64 5.15 -6.69
CA GLN A 28 1.95 5.72 -5.54
C GLN A 28 2.59 5.30 -4.21
N ARG A 29 2.33 6.09 -3.18
CA ARG A 29 2.62 5.79 -1.78
C ARG A 29 1.29 5.57 -1.06
N GLU A 30 0.96 4.34 -0.74
CA GLU A 30 -0.29 4.02 -0.03
C GLU A 30 0.02 3.42 1.33
N LEU A 31 -0.43 4.07 2.40
CA LEU A 31 -0.18 3.65 3.76
C LEU A 31 -1.14 2.53 4.17
N ILE A 32 -0.62 1.46 4.76
CA ILE A 32 -1.42 0.42 5.41
C ILE A 32 -1.30 0.65 6.92
N ILE A 33 -2.40 0.99 7.58
CA ILE A 33 -2.39 1.41 8.98
C ILE A 33 -3.48 0.71 9.78
N GLY A 34 -3.21 0.43 11.03
CA GLY A 34 -4.17 -0.19 11.97
C GLY A 34 -3.46 -0.83 13.16
N ASP A 35 -4.24 -1.30 14.12
CA ASP A 35 -3.74 -1.93 15.33
C ASP A 35 -3.06 -3.26 15.07
N ARG A 36 -2.43 -3.79 16.10
CA ARG A 36 -1.73 -5.07 16.03
C ARG A 36 -2.68 -6.20 15.64
N GLN A 37 -2.23 -7.11 14.77
CA GLN A 37 -2.98 -8.29 14.31
C GLN A 37 -4.26 -8.01 13.52
N THR A 38 -4.44 -6.82 12.96
CA THR A 38 -5.59 -6.47 12.09
C THR A 38 -5.45 -6.94 10.65
N GLY A 39 -4.36 -7.61 10.28
CA GLY A 39 -4.15 -8.16 8.94
C GLY A 39 -3.29 -7.28 8.00
N LYS A 40 -2.62 -6.23 8.50
CA LYS A 40 -1.75 -5.35 7.69
C LYS A 40 -0.74 -6.11 6.83
N THR A 41 0.00 -7.02 7.45
CA THR A 41 1.00 -7.85 6.76
C THR A 41 0.35 -8.76 5.71
N ALA A 42 -0.84 -9.29 5.97
CA ALA A 42 -1.54 -10.14 5.02
C ALA A 42 -1.85 -9.38 3.72
N ILE A 43 -2.29 -8.12 3.80
CA ILE A 43 -2.52 -7.26 2.62
C ILE A 43 -1.24 -7.14 1.79
N ALA A 44 -0.10 -6.87 2.44
CA ALA A 44 1.17 -6.76 1.72
C ALA A 44 1.58 -8.07 1.05
N ILE A 45 1.42 -9.20 1.74
CA ILE A 45 1.75 -10.52 1.19
C ILE A 45 0.81 -10.91 0.05
N ASP A 46 -0.49 -10.67 0.18
CA ASP A 46 -1.46 -10.90 -0.90
C ASP A 46 -1.14 -10.06 -2.14
N THR A 47 -0.79 -8.79 -1.93
CA THR A 47 -0.34 -7.91 -3.03
C THR A 47 0.88 -8.48 -3.75
N ILE A 48 1.87 -9.01 -3.02
CA ILE A 48 3.05 -9.65 -3.61
C ILE A 48 2.65 -10.91 -4.39
N ILE A 49 1.86 -11.79 -3.80
CA ILE A 49 1.43 -13.05 -4.43
C ILE A 49 0.67 -12.75 -5.74
N ASN A 50 -0.16 -11.72 -5.75
CA ASN A 50 -0.95 -11.34 -6.93
C ASN A 50 -0.10 -10.87 -8.13
N GLN A 51 1.18 -10.50 -7.92
CA GLN A 51 2.06 -10.08 -9.03
C GLN A 51 2.59 -11.26 -9.87
N ARG A 52 2.29 -12.50 -9.49
CA ARG A 52 2.71 -13.70 -10.22
C ARG A 52 2.27 -13.68 -11.67
N ALA A 53 1.02 -13.32 -11.97
CA ALA A 53 0.52 -13.24 -13.33
C ALA A 53 1.29 -12.23 -14.19
N ASN A 54 1.70 -11.09 -13.62
CA ASN A 54 2.52 -10.10 -14.30
C ASN A 54 3.92 -10.64 -14.60
N TYR A 55 4.50 -11.41 -13.68
CA TYR A 55 5.80 -12.04 -13.86
C TYR A 55 5.77 -13.10 -14.98
N GLU A 56 4.78 -13.97 -14.96
CA GLU A 56 4.57 -15.01 -15.97
C GLU A 56 4.28 -14.42 -17.36
N ALA A 57 3.60 -13.27 -17.43
CA ALA A 57 3.33 -12.54 -18.68
C ALA A 57 4.54 -11.76 -19.24
N GLY A 58 5.71 -11.84 -18.60
CA GLY A 58 6.92 -11.13 -19.04
C GLY A 58 6.94 -9.62 -18.77
N ASN A 59 6.01 -9.12 -17.95
CA ASN A 59 5.98 -7.74 -17.47
C ASN A 59 6.08 -7.70 -15.93
N PRO A 60 7.21 -8.11 -15.35
CA PRO A 60 7.35 -8.36 -13.93
C PRO A 60 7.20 -7.10 -13.09
N VAL A 61 6.49 -7.23 -11.97
CA VAL A 61 6.56 -6.30 -10.85
C VAL A 61 7.48 -6.95 -9.81
N TYR A 62 8.69 -6.42 -9.70
CA TYR A 62 9.62 -6.88 -8.66
C TYR A 62 9.19 -6.36 -7.30
N CYS A 63 9.09 -7.25 -6.34
CA CYS A 63 8.62 -6.96 -4.99
C CYS A 63 9.77 -6.96 -4.00
N ILE A 64 9.78 -6.02 -3.07
CA ILE A 64 10.77 -5.94 -2.01
C ILE A 64 10.03 -5.84 -0.68
N TYR A 65 10.11 -6.89 0.12
CA TYR A 65 9.54 -6.91 1.47
C TYR A 65 10.62 -6.53 2.49
N VAL A 66 10.43 -5.44 3.21
CA VAL A 66 11.36 -4.95 4.23
C VAL A 66 10.75 -5.19 5.61
N ALA A 67 11.31 -6.13 6.36
CA ALA A 67 10.92 -6.45 7.72
C ALA A 67 11.83 -5.72 8.71
N ILE A 68 11.24 -4.82 9.51
CA ILE A 68 11.99 -4.00 10.48
C ILE A 68 11.47 -4.32 11.88
N GLY A 69 12.36 -4.71 12.80
CA GLY A 69 12.03 -4.98 14.19
C GLY A 69 11.08 -6.16 14.42
N GLN A 70 10.85 -7.00 13.42
CA GLN A 70 10.03 -8.20 13.53
C GLN A 70 10.81 -9.37 14.13
N LYS A 71 10.09 -10.34 14.72
CA LYS A 71 10.73 -11.58 15.18
C LYS A 71 11.22 -12.39 13.98
N GLY A 72 12.40 -13.00 14.08
CA GLY A 72 12.97 -13.83 13.02
C GLY A 72 12.04 -14.97 12.58
N SER A 73 11.31 -15.60 13.51
CA SER A 73 10.30 -16.61 13.20
C SER A 73 9.14 -16.08 12.34
N THR A 74 8.71 -14.84 12.56
CA THR A 74 7.67 -14.21 11.74
C THR A 74 8.18 -13.99 10.32
N VAL A 75 9.41 -13.52 10.17
CA VAL A 75 10.02 -13.32 8.84
C VAL A 75 10.19 -14.66 8.13
N ALA A 76 10.64 -15.70 8.83
CA ALA A 76 10.76 -17.05 8.27
C ALA A 76 9.42 -17.58 7.75
N ASN A 77 8.33 -17.41 8.49
CA ASN A 77 6.99 -17.81 8.07
C ASN A 77 6.52 -17.04 6.82
N ILE A 78 6.83 -15.75 6.73
CA ILE A 78 6.51 -14.95 5.55
C ILE A 78 7.26 -15.46 4.32
N VAL A 79 8.57 -15.72 4.45
CA VAL A 79 9.39 -16.27 3.37
C VAL A 79 8.86 -17.62 2.91
N GLU A 80 8.48 -18.51 3.85
CA GLU A 80 7.93 -19.81 3.51
C GLU A 80 6.56 -19.70 2.80
N THR A 81 5.71 -18.76 3.26
CA THR A 81 4.44 -18.46 2.58
C THR A 81 4.67 -17.98 1.15
N LEU A 82 5.59 -17.03 0.93
CA LEU A 82 5.92 -16.54 -0.40
C LEU A 82 6.52 -17.63 -1.28
N ARG A 83 7.36 -18.52 -0.70
CA ARG A 83 7.95 -19.65 -1.41
C ARG A 83 6.90 -20.67 -1.84
N SER A 84 6.01 -21.06 -0.93
CA SER A 84 4.93 -22.01 -1.22
C SER A 84 3.95 -21.52 -2.28
N LYS A 85 3.81 -20.20 -2.43
CA LYS A 85 2.98 -19.54 -3.45
C LYS A 85 3.75 -19.21 -4.74
N GLY A 86 5.05 -19.56 -4.84
CA GLY A 86 5.88 -19.29 -6.02
C GLY A 86 6.19 -17.81 -6.24
N ALA A 87 6.14 -17.00 -5.18
CA ALA A 87 6.36 -15.57 -5.26
C ALA A 87 7.82 -15.15 -5.05
N MET A 88 8.70 -16.09 -4.68
CA MET A 88 10.11 -15.77 -4.41
C MET A 88 10.92 -15.46 -5.66
N ASP A 89 10.48 -15.86 -6.85
CA ASP A 89 11.20 -15.63 -8.10
C ASP A 89 11.28 -14.13 -8.47
N TYR A 90 10.33 -13.33 -8.00
CA TYR A 90 10.27 -11.89 -8.23
C TYR A 90 10.27 -11.07 -6.93
N THR A 91 10.59 -11.71 -5.79
CA THR A 91 10.55 -11.05 -4.48
C THR A 91 11.89 -11.10 -3.76
N VAL A 92 12.34 -9.95 -3.25
CA VAL A 92 13.49 -9.83 -2.36
C VAL A 92 12.99 -9.53 -0.94
N VAL A 93 13.50 -10.28 0.04
CA VAL A 93 13.19 -10.02 1.46
C VAL A 93 14.43 -9.45 2.14
N ILE A 94 14.29 -8.26 2.71
CA ILE A 94 15.31 -7.59 3.52
C ILE A 94 14.83 -7.58 4.96
N ALA A 95 15.58 -8.20 5.86
CA ALA A 95 15.18 -8.29 7.26
C ALA A 95 16.23 -7.65 8.17
N ALA A 96 15.77 -6.73 9.01
CA ALA A 96 16.45 -6.28 10.21
C ALA A 96 15.55 -6.61 11.40
N THR A 97 15.83 -7.73 12.05
CA THR A 97 14.98 -8.31 13.10
C THR A 97 15.07 -7.51 14.40
N ALA A 98 14.19 -7.82 15.36
CA ALA A 98 14.23 -7.19 16.68
C ALA A 98 15.52 -7.48 17.47
N ALA A 99 16.28 -8.51 17.07
CA ALA A 99 17.57 -8.87 17.67
C ALA A 99 18.75 -8.12 17.02
N ASP A 100 18.56 -7.48 15.88
CA ASP A 100 19.60 -6.76 15.18
C ASP A 100 19.82 -5.37 15.77
N PRO A 101 21.06 -4.82 15.66
CA PRO A 101 21.38 -3.47 16.12
C PRO A 101 20.45 -2.42 15.50
N ALA A 102 20.10 -1.39 16.27
CA ALA A 102 19.22 -0.29 15.83
C ALA A 102 19.70 0.39 14.54
N ALA A 103 21.02 0.45 14.31
CA ALA A 103 21.58 0.97 13.07
C ALA A 103 21.16 0.16 11.85
N LEU A 104 21.12 -1.17 11.93
CA LEU A 104 20.64 -2.03 10.84
C LEU A 104 19.15 -1.86 10.61
N GLN A 105 18.36 -1.74 11.68
CA GLN A 105 16.92 -1.46 11.57
C GLN A 105 16.66 -0.09 10.91
N TYR A 106 17.49 0.90 11.17
CA TYR A 106 17.44 2.22 10.54
C TYR A 106 17.78 2.16 9.05
N PHE A 107 18.81 1.40 8.65
CA PHE A 107 19.25 1.33 7.25
C PHE A 107 18.43 0.36 6.39
N ALA A 108 17.76 -0.62 6.96
CA ALA A 108 17.02 -1.63 6.22
C ALA A 108 16.02 -1.06 5.20
N PRO A 109 15.16 -0.07 5.52
CA PRO A 109 14.24 0.49 4.55
C PRO A 109 14.95 1.26 3.42
N PHE A 110 16.09 1.89 3.70
CA PHE A 110 16.90 2.54 2.67
C PHE A 110 17.60 1.53 1.78
N ALA A 111 18.06 0.41 2.34
CA ALA A 111 18.62 -0.70 1.58
C ALA A 111 17.56 -1.30 0.65
N GLY A 112 16.33 -1.51 1.14
CA GLY A 112 15.20 -1.95 0.33
C GLY A 112 14.88 -0.98 -0.80
N ALA A 113 14.81 0.31 -0.49
CA ALA A 113 14.62 1.35 -1.49
C ALA A 113 15.80 1.41 -2.49
N ALA A 114 17.04 1.18 -2.05
CA ALA A 114 18.22 1.17 -2.93
C ALA A 114 18.22 -0.04 -3.88
N VAL A 115 17.77 -1.20 -3.43
CA VAL A 115 17.57 -2.38 -4.28
C VAL A 115 16.53 -2.09 -5.35
N ALA A 116 15.38 -1.49 -4.98
CA ALA A 116 14.37 -1.03 -5.91
C ALA A 116 14.88 0.09 -6.83
N TYR A 117 15.83 0.88 -6.33
CA TYR A 117 16.32 2.12 -6.93
C TYR A 117 17.58 1.93 -7.79
N ARG A 118 17.98 0.72 -8.08
CA ARG A 118 19.20 0.45 -8.88
C ARG A 118 19.20 1.16 -10.24
N GLU A 119 18.06 1.68 -10.67
CA GLU A 119 17.89 2.42 -11.92
C GLU A 119 17.60 3.91 -11.76
N VAL A 120 17.47 4.43 -10.52
CA VAL A 120 17.16 5.85 -10.27
C VAL A 120 18.02 6.38 -9.12
N SER A 121 19.27 6.64 -9.39
CA SER A 121 20.20 7.28 -8.44
C SER A 121 20.00 8.79 -8.44
N LEU A 122 19.71 9.43 -7.28
CA LEU A 122 20.37 10.70 -6.91
C LEU A 122 20.03 11.22 -5.51
N ILE A 123 21.10 11.53 -4.83
CA ILE A 123 21.23 12.13 -3.51
C ILE A 123 20.90 13.62 -3.59
N LEU A 124 19.95 14.08 -2.77
CA LEU A 124 19.82 15.50 -2.47
C LEU A 124 20.10 15.73 -0.99
N ARG A 125 21.22 16.45 -0.68
CA ARG A 125 21.53 16.94 0.67
C ARG A 125 20.74 18.21 0.91
N ARG A 126 19.91 18.26 1.99
CA ARG A 126 19.33 19.50 2.53
C ARG A 126 19.25 19.48 4.05
N PRO A 127 19.40 20.64 4.72
CA PRO A 127 19.31 20.75 6.19
C PRO A 127 17.87 20.71 6.69
N SER A 128 17.70 20.38 8.00
CA SER A 128 16.45 20.18 8.73
C SER A 128 15.53 21.41 8.77
N GLY A 129 14.22 21.20 8.64
CA GLY A 129 13.16 22.20 8.76
C GLY A 129 12.30 22.03 10.03
N ARG A 130 11.26 22.88 10.19
CA ARG A 130 10.46 23.07 11.41
C ARG A 130 9.70 21.85 11.95
N GLU A 131 9.58 20.77 11.21
CA GLU A 131 8.85 19.55 11.61
C GLU A 131 9.79 18.44 12.14
N ALA A 132 11.01 18.81 12.50
CA ALA A 132 12.12 17.90 12.83
C ALA A 132 12.14 17.40 14.28
N TYR A 133 11.09 17.59 15.10
CA TYR A 133 11.10 17.16 16.50
C TYR A 133 10.06 16.06 16.76
N PRO A 134 10.45 14.92 17.42
CA PRO A 134 11.78 14.57 17.92
C PRO A 134 12.65 13.86 16.87
N GLY A 135 13.95 14.22 16.80
CA GLY A 135 14.97 13.44 16.09
C GLY A 135 14.85 13.35 14.57
N ASP A 136 14.21 14.33 13.91
CA ASP A 136 14.08 14.41 12.45
C ASP A 136 13.33 13.22 11.80
N VAL A 137 12.39 12.62 12.52
CA VAL A 137 11.64 11.45 12.07
C VAL A 137 10.78 11.75 10.85
N PHE A 138 10.18 12.94 10.76
CA PHE A 138 9.41 13.35 9.59
C PHE A 138 10.28 13.38 8.32
N TYR A 139 11.46 13.99 8.42
CA TYR A 139 12.39 14.06 7.30
C TYR A 139 12.92 12.68 6.89
N LEU A 140 13.14 11.79 7.86
CA LEU A 140 13.52 10.40 7.58
C LEU A 140 12.46 9.69 6.74
N HIS A 141 11.21 9.73 7.16
CA HIS A 141 10.10 9.09 6.46
C HIS A 141 9.83 9.75 5.11
N SER A 142 9.82 11.08 5.03
CA SER A 142 9.59 11.79 3.76
C SER A 142 10.71 11.51 2.76
N ARG A 143 11.98 11.54 3.19
CA ARG A 143 13.12 11.23 2.32
C ARG A 143 13.07 9.80 1.77
N LEU A 144 12.56 8.84 2.54
CA LEU A 144 12.37 7.48 2.10
C LEU A 144 11.20 7.36 1.12
N LEU A 145 10.03 7.88 1.50
CA LEU A 145 8.78 7.72 0.75
C LEU A 145 8.74 8.58 -0.52
N GLU A 146 9.39 9.75 -0.53
CA GLU A 146 9.51 10.58 -1.73
C GLU A 146 10.29 9.93 -2.88
N ARG A 147 10.94 8.79 -2.64
CA ARG A 147 11.56 7.98 -3.69
C ARG A 147 10.54 7.22 -4.53
N ALA A 148 9.36 6.94 -3.98
CA ALA A 148 8.27 6.34 -4.73
C ALA A 148 7.70 7.36 -5.73
N ALA A 149 7.68 6.97 -7.00
CA ALA A 149 7.18 7.80 -8.09
C ALA A 149 7.04 6.96 -9.37
N LYS A 150 6.31 7.49 -10.34
CA LYS A 150 6.36 7.07 -11.74
C LYS A 150 7.23 8.05 -12.52
N ILE A 151 8.18 7.54 -13.28
CA ILE A 151 9.13 8.34 -14.06
C ILE A 151 8.62 8.54 -15.48
N ILE A 152 9.08 9.61 -16.12
CA ILE A 152 8.78 9.94 -17.50
C ILE A 152 9.13 8.77 -18.44
N ASP A 153 8.26 8.50 -19.41
CA ASP A 153 8.39 7.42 -20.38
C ASP A 153 9.16 7.80 -21.66
N GLN A 154 9.58 9.07 -21.77
CA GLN A 154 10.40 9.54 -22.89
C GLN A 154 11.87 9.14 -22.69
N GLN A 155 12.36 8.23 -23.50
CA GLN A 155 13.72 7.68 -23.40
C GLN A 155 14.81 8.74 -23.52
N GLU A 156 14.66 9.72 -24.42
CA GLU A 156 15.62 10.82 -24.60
C GLU A 156 15.77 11.68 -23.34
N VAL A 157 14.68 11.88 -22.61
CA VAL A 157 14.69 12.65 -21.36
C VAL A 157 15.32 11.82 -20.24
N ALA A 158 15.03 10.51 -20.16
CA ALA A 158 15.62 9.63 -19.18
C ALA A 158 17.15 9.52 -19.35
N GLU A 159 17.65 9.49 -20.58
CA GLU A 159 19.08 9.46 -20.90
C GLU A 159 19.81 10.78 -20.59
N ARG A 160 19.08 11.90 -20.61
CA ARG A 160 19.60 13.22 -20.27
C ARG A 160 19.50 13.54 -18.77
N MET A 161 18.92 12.66 -17.97
CA MET A 161 18.87 12.86 -16.52
C MET A 161 20.30 12.98 -15.98
N ASN A 162 20.56 14.12 -15.32
CA ASN A 162 21.88 14.48 -14.83
C ASN A 162 22.46 13.42 -13.90
N ASP A 163 23.79 13.23 -13.98
CA ASP A 163 24.59 12.40 -13.08
C ASP A 163 24.41 10.89 -13.22
N LEU A 164 24.02 10.40 -14.41
CA LEU A 164 24.15 8.98 -14.71
C LEU A 164 25.65 8.60 -14.78
N PRO A 165 26.11 7.65 -13.95
CA PRO A 165 27.44 7.09 -14.11
C PRO A 165 27.64 6.58 -15.55
N ASP A 166 28.84 6.73 -16.10
CA ASP A 166 29.12 6.30 -17.48
C ASP A 166 28.83 4.82 -17.72
N SER A 167 28.93 3.99 -16.69
CA SER A 167 28.58 2.57 -16.71
C SER A 167 27.10 2.28 -16.97
N LEU A 168 26.21 3.27 -16.75
CA LEU A 168 24.77 3.17 -16.93
C LEU A 168 24.24 3.89 -18.16
N LYS A 169 25.09 4.67 -18.85
CA LYS A 169 24.71 5.30 -20.12
C LYS A 169 24.30 4.23 -21.15
N GLY A 170 23.16 4.43 -21.78
CA GLY A 170 22.58 3.47 -22.74
C GLY A 170 21.91 2.22 -22.12
N LYS A 171 21.93 2.08 -20.78
CA LYS A 171 21.27 0.95 -20.07
C LYS A 171 20.02 1.40 -19.31
N VAL A 172 19.75 2.69 -19.26
CA VAL A 172 18.58 3.25 -18.57
C VAL A 172 17.34 3.09 -19.44
N LYS A 173 16.26 2.56 -18.85
CA LYS A 173 14.95 2.51 -19.50
C LYS A 173 14.04 3.57 -18.89
N ALA A 174 13.31 4.28 -19.74
CA ALA A 174 12.27 5.22 -19.32
C ALA A 174 11.01 4.49 -18.82
N GLY A 175 10.10 5.20 -18.16
CA GLY A 175 8.80 4.71 -17.75
C GLY A 175 8.78 3.80 -16.50
N GLY A 176 9.88 3.72 -15.76
CA GLY A 176 9.94 2.96 -14.50
C GLY A 176 9.04 3.55 -13.41
N SER A 177 8.57 2.70 -12.49
CA SER A 177 7.80 3.13 -11.33
C SER A 177 8.26 2.41 -10.06
N LEU A 178 8.24 3.13 -8.94
CA LEU A 178 8.45 2.58 -7.61
C LEU A 178 7.23 2.89 -6.75
N THR A 179 6.48 1.88 -6.36
CA THR A 179 5.33 1.99 -5.45
C THR A 179 5.77 1.65 -4.04
N ALA A 180 5.36 2.45 -3.06
CA ALA A 180 5.66 2.20 -1.66
C ALA A 180 4.39 1.90 -0.88
N LEU A 181 4.40 0.81 -0.12
CA LEU A 181 3.33 0.41 0.80
C LEU A 181 3.89 0.40 2.23
N PRO A 182 4.06 1.56 2.89
CA PRO A 182 4.48 1.61 4.27
C PRO A 182 3.40 0.99 5.18
N ILE A 183 3.85 0.25 6.19
CA ILE A 183 2.97 -0.40 7.17
C ILE A 183 3.25 0.23 8.53
N ILE A 184 2.23 0.84 9.13
CA ILE A 184 2.32 1.47 10.45
C ILE A 184 1.35 0.80 11.42
N GLU A 185 1.84 0.50 12.61
CA GLU A 185 1.04 -0.04 13.70
C GLU A 185 0.54 1.11 14.61
N THR A 186 -0.77 1.12 14.85
CA THR A 186 -1.40 2.01 15.83
C THR A 186 -1.61 1.28 17.16
N LYS A 187 -1.97 2.02 18.19
CA LYS A 187 -2.43 1.51 19.49
C LYS A 187 -3.79 2.09 19.80
N ALA A 188 -4.75 1.24 20.14
CA ALA A 188 -6.13 1.65 20.43
C ALA A 188 -6.76 2.50 19.31
N ASN A 189 -6.48 2.16 18.05
CA ASN A 189 -6.92 2.87 16.84
C ASN A 189 -6.51 4.37 16.81
N ASP A 190 -5.50 4.77 17.58
CA ASP A 190 -5.06 6.18 17.64
C ASP A 190 -4.19 6.53 16.41
N VAL A 191 -4.82 7.19 15.45
CA VAL A 191 -4.15 7.74 14.25
C VAL A 191 -3.59 9.14 14.48
N SER A 192 -3.91 9.77 15.62
CA SER A 192 -3.44 11.12 15.97
C SER A 192 -2.02 11.13 16.55
N ALA A 193 -1.47 9.96 16.85
CA ALA A 193 -0.09 9.81 17.28
C ALA A 193 0.91 10.38 16.26
N TYR A 194 2.08 10.78 16.72
CA TYR A 194 3.07 11.51 15.92
C TYR A 194 3.49 10.78 14.63
N ILE A 195 3.85 9.49 14.71
CA ILE A 195 4.31 8.73 13.53
C ILE A 195 3.17 8.50 12.53
N PRO A 196 1.97 8.00 12.92
CA PRO A 196 0.83 7.89 12.03
C PRO A 196 0.52 9.20 11.28
N THR A 197 0.40 10.31 12.00
CA THR A 197 0.07 11.62 11.43
C THR A 197 1.09 12.06 10.38
N ASN A 198 2.38 11.90 10.68
CA ASN A 198 3.46 12.24 9.75
C ASN A 198 3.40 11.39 8.48
N VAL A 199 3.23 10.07 8.61
CA VAL A 199 3.21 9.18 7.44
C VAL A 199 1.95 9.39 6.61
N ILE A 200 0.78 9.62 7.21
CA ILE A 200 -0.44 9.99 6.50
C ILE A 200 -0.23 11.26 5.65
N SER A 201 0.50 12.26 6.17
CA SER A 201 0.75 13.50 5.44
C SER A 201 1.69 13.34 4.24
N ILE A 202 2.61 12.36 4.30
CA ILE A 202 3.60 12.10 3.25
C ILE A 202 3.02 11.20 2.15
N THR A 203 2.09 10.32 2.49
CA THR A 203 1.52 9.32 1.55
C THR A 203 0.39 9.89 0.69
N ASP A 204 0.09 9.21 -0.40
CA ASP A 204 -0.96 9.58 -1.36
C ASP A 204 -2.32 8.97 -1.00
N GLY A 205 -2.45 8.41 0.19
CA GLY A 205 -3.64 7.81 0.74
C GLY A 205 -3.31 6.79 1.84
N GLN A 206 -4.36 6.22 2.42
CA GLN A 206 -4.23 5.20 3.46
C GLN A 206 -5.34 4.15 3.37
N ILE A 207 -4.98 2.92 3.66
CA ILE A 207 -5.86 1.79 3.92
C ILE A 207 -5.89 1.58 5.43
N TYR A 208 -7.02 1.89 6.05
CA TYR A 208 -7.19 1.79 7.49
C TYR A 208 -7.87 0.48 7.89
N LEU A 209 -7.19 -0.29 8.74
CA LEU A 209 -7.72 -1.54 9.29
C LEU A 209 -8.16 -1.34 10.74
N GLU A 210 -9.35 -1.78 11.03
CA GLU A 210 -10.04 -1.56 12.29
C GLU A 210 -10.20 -2.85 13.08
N THR A 211 -9.89 -2.82 14.37
CA THR A 211 -9.97 -3.97 15.26
C THR A 211 -11.40 -4.47 15.42
N ASP A 212 -12.36 -3.57 15.48
CA ASP A 212 -13.76 -3.92 15.65
C ASP A 212 -14.33 -4.66 14.44
N LEU A 213 -13.99 -4.23 13.24
CA LEU A 213 -14.35 -4.94 12.00
C LEU A 213 -13.70 -6.34 11.95
N PHE A 214 -12.43 -6.42 12.38
CA PHE A 214 -11.73 -7.70 12.45
C PHE A 214 -12.41 -8.68 13.41
N ASN A 215 -12.80 -8.21 14.59
CA ASN A 215 -13.49 -9.00 15.61
C ASN A 215 -14.91 -9.41 15.17
N GLN A 216 -15.58 -8.60 14.35
CA GLN A 216 -16.87 -8.91 13.72
C GLN A 216 -16.76 -9.94 12.59
N GLY A 217 -15.54 -10.37 12.23
CA GLY A 217 -15.30 -11.36 11.19
C GLY A 217 -15.16 -10.80 9.78
N GLN A 218 -15.18 -9.47 9.61
CA GLN A 218 -14.90 -8.83 8.33
C GLN A 218 -13.40 -8.91 8.03
N ARG A 219 -13.04 -9.64 6.98
CA ARG A 219 -11.64 -9.85 6.57
C ARG A 219 -11.51 -9.74 5.06
N PRO A 220 -10.71 -8.77 4.56
CA PRO A 220 -9.89 -7.81 5.33
C PRO A 220 -10.74 -6.79 6.10
N ALA A 221 -10.24 -6.38 7.28
CA ALA A 221 -10.93 -5.48 8.21
C ALA A 221 -10.78 -4.00 7.81
N ILE A 222 -11.03 -3.68 6.54
CA ILE A 222 -10.81 -2.36 5.98
C ILE A 222 -12.00 -1.46 6.29
N ASN A 223 -11.75 -0.35 6.98
CA ASN A 223 -12.73 0.72 7.11
C ASN A 223 -12.73 1.59 5.85
N VAL A 224 -13.72 1.38 5.00
CA VAL A 224 -13.85 2.07 3.70
C VAL A 224 -14.13 3.56 3.86
N GLY A 225 -14.78 3.97 4.96
CA GLY A 225 -15.18 5.35 5.23
C GLY A 225 -13.98 6.28 5.42
N ILE A 226 -12.95 5.83 6.14
CA ILE A 226 -11.74 6.61 6.45
C ILE A 226 -10.54 6.23 5.58
N SER A 227 -10.65 5.18 4.78
CA SER A 227 -9.62 4.80 3.81
C SER A 227 -9.74 5.64 2.55
N VAL A 228 -8.61 6.14 2.05
CA VAL A 228 -8.57 7.07 0.91
C VAL A 228 -7.42 6.69 -0.02
N SER A 229 -7.67 6.70 -1.32
CA SER A 229 -6.64 6.76 -2.36
C SER A 229 -6.78 8.08 -3.12
N ARG A 230 -5.73 8.91 -3.11
CA ARG A 230 -5.73 10.20 -3.83
C ARG A 230 -5.60 10.03 -5.34
N VAL A 231 -5.08 8.90 -5.79
CA VAL A 231 -5.02 8.56 -7.22
C VAL A 231 -6.40 8.09 -7.70
N GLY A 232 -7.11 7.33 -6.89
CA GLY A 232 -8.49 6.92 -7.12
C GLY A 232 -8.69 6.22 -8.46
N GLY A 233 -9.80 6.51 -9.12
CA GLY A 233 -10.19 5.86 -10.37
C GLY A 233 -9.25 6.08 -11.57
N ALA A 234 -8.22 6.93 -11.46
CA ALA A 234 -7.17 7.03 -12.49
C ALA A 234 -6.28 5.78 -12.53
N ALA A 235 -6.17 5.06 -11.41
CA ALA A 235 -5.42 3.82 -11.27
C ALA A 235 -6.32 2.57 -11.32
N GLN A 236 -7.51 2.65 -11.91
CA GLN A 236 -8.39 1.51 -12.11
C GLN A 236 -8.51 1.12 -13.58
N VAL A 237 -8.62 -0.17 -13.85
CA VAL A 237 -9.02 -0.65 -15.17
C VAL A 237 -10.46 -0.24 -15.46
N LYS A 238 -10.79 -0.02 -16.72
CA LYS A 238 -12.12 0.52 -17.14
C LYS A 238 -13.28 -0.34 -16.66
N SER A 239 -13.15 -1.67 -16.71
CA SER A 239 -14.14 -2.61 -16.22
C SER A 239 -14.42 -2.45 -14.71
N MET A 240 -13.36 -2.39 -13.89
CA MET A 240 -13.48 -2.18 -12.46
C MET A 240 -14.13 -0.83 -12.13
N LYS A 241 -13.71 0.24 -12.81
CA LYS A 241 -14.29 1.57 -12.64
C LYS A 241 -15.79 1.62 -12.98
N SER A 242 -16.22 0.89 -14.01
CA SER A 242 -17.63 0.83 -14.41
C SER A 242 -18.49 0.09 -13.38
N VAL A 243 -17.99 -1.01 -12.82
CA VAL A 243 -18.76 -1.87 -11.89
C VAL A 243 -18.71 -1.33 -10.45
N ALA A 244 -17.54 -0.89 -10.00
CA ALA A 244 -17.30 -0.52 -8.59
C ALA A 244 -17.44 0.99 -8.33
N GLY A 245 -17.77 1.80 -9.33
CA GLY A 245 -17.77 3.27 -9.21
C GLY A 245 -18.65 3.82 -8.09
N THR A 246 -19.77 3.17 -7.77
CA THR A 246 -20.70 3.57 -6.71
C THR A 246 -20.50 2.79 -5.41
N LEU A 247 -19.76 1.68 -5.44
CA LEU A 247 -19.66 0.74 -4.33
C LEU A 247 -19.15 1.41 -3.04
N LYS A 248 -18.17 2.30 -3.14
CA LYS A 248 -17.63 3.03 -1.99
C LYS A 248 -18.68 3.93 -1.33
N ILE A 249 -19.49 4.62 -2.13
CA ILE A 249 -20.53 5.52 -1.64
C ILE A 249 -21.63 4.70 -0.98
N GLU A 250 -22.06 3.61 -1.64
CA GLU A 250 -23.09 2.71 -1.12
C GLU A 250 -22.66 2.06 0.21
N GLN A 251 -21.38 1.67 0.33
CA GLN A 251 -20.86 1.10 1.54
C GLN A 251 -20.72 2.11 2.68
N ALA A 252 -20.37 3.37 2.36
CA ALA A 252 -20.36 4.44 3.35
C ALA A 252 -21.77 4.74 3.88
N GLN A 253 -22.77 4.80 3.01
CA GLN A 253 -24.18 4.96 3.39
C GLN A 253 -24.68 3.80 4.26
N PHE A 254 -24.31 2.56 3.89
CA PHE A 254 -24.65 1.40 4.70
C PHE A 254 -24.09 1.50 6.12
N ASN A 255 -22.81 1.83 6.27
CA ASN A 255 -22.16 1.94 7.59
C ASN A 255 -22.80 3.03 8.46
N GLU A 256 -23.20 4.14 7.86
CA GLU A 256 -23.92 5.22 8.56
C GLU A 256 -25.30 4.74 9.02
N LEU A 257 -26.09 4.16 8.14
CA LEU A 257 -27.44 3.67 8.43
C LEU A 257 -27.43 2.49 9.42
N GLU A 258 -26.44 1.58 9.32
CA GLU A 258 -26.30 0.48 10.26
C GLU A 258 -26.06 0.95 11.69
N SER A 259 -25.27 2.02 11.87
CA SER A 259 -25.06 2.60 13.19
C SER A 259 -26.34 3.19 13.77
N PHE A 260 -27.18 3.85 12.95
CA PHE A 260 -28.48 4.37 13.38
C PHE A 260 -29.50 3.27 13.64
N SER A 261 -29.54 2.21 12.82
CA SER A 261 -30.52 1.11 12.96
C SER A 261 -30.37 0.34 14.27
N LYS A 262 -29.18 0.35 14.89
CA LYS A 262 -28.95 -0.26 16.22
C LYS A 262 -29.71 0.44 17.35
N TYR A 263 -30.13 1.69 17.14
CA TYR A 263 -30.81 2.51 18.12
C TYR A 263 -32.29 2.84 17.77
N SER A 264 -32.73 2.48 16.56
CA SER A 264 -34.11 2.72 16.09
C SER A 264 -34.83 1.42 15.84
N SER A 265 -36.02 1.28 16.41
CA SER A 265 -36.89 0.09 16.20
C SER A 265 -37.74 0.18 14.93
N ASP A 266 -37.90 1.35 14.35
CA ASP A 266 -38.69 1.61 13.16
C ASP A 266 -37.79 2.06 12.00
N VAL A 267 -37.51 1.13 11.09
CA VAL A 267 -36.72 1.38 9.86
C VAL A 267 -37.68 1.36 8.68
N ASP A 268 -37.67 2.40 7.86
CA ASP A 268 -38.49 2.47 6.67
C ASP A 268 -37.98 1.45 5.60
N ARG A 269 -38.86 1.10 4.66
CA ARG A 269 -38.58 0.09 3.62
C ARG A 269 -37.38 0.44 2.75
N VAL A 270 -37.11 1.72 2.50
CA VAL A 270 -35.98 2.17 1.66
C VAL A 270 -34.66 1.95 2.41
N THR A 271 -34.62 2.33 3.68
CA THR A 271 -33.46 2.10 4.58
C THR A 271 -33.19 0.61 4.73
N GLU A 272 -34.23 -0.22 4.88
CA GLU A 272 -34.08 -1.69 4.94
C GLU A 272 -33.44 -2.27 3.66
N MET A 273 -33.83 -1.80 2.48
CA MET A 273 -33.21 -2.19 1.20
C MET A 273 -31.73 -1.82 1.14
N VAL A 274 -31.35 -0.63 1.60
CA VAL A 274 -29.94 -0.20 1.63
C VAL A 274 -29.14 -1.06 2.61
N LEU A 275 -29.71 -1.36 3.78
CA LEU A 275 -29.06 -2.24 4.77
C LEU A 275 -28.89 -3.67 4.24
N ASP A 276 -29.88 -4.23 3.57
CA ASP A 276 -29.79 -5.58 2.99
C ASP A 276 -28.74 -5.63 1.88
N LYS A 277 -28.72 -4.63 0.99
CA LYS A 277 -27.70 -4.51 -0.06
C LYS A 277 -26.30 -4.39 0.54
N GLY A 278 -26.12 -3.54 1.54
CA GLY A 278 -24.82 -3.34 2.19
C GLY A 278 -24.30 -4.59 2.90
N ARG A 279 -25.19 -5.35 3.57
CA ARG A 279 -24.82 -6.64 4.18
C ARG A 279 -24.36 -7.66 3.12
N LYS A 280 -25.05 -7.74 1.99
CA LYS A 280 -24.65 -8.61 0.87
C LYS A 280 -23.30 -8.19 0.29
N ASN A 281 -23.08 -6.90 0.10
CA ASN A 281 -21.78 -6.37 -0.35
C ASN A 281 -20.66 -6.74 0.64
N ASN A 282 -20.88 -6.56 1.94
CA ASN A 282 -19.91 -6.95 2.96
C ASN A 282 -19.54 -8.43 2.89
N GLN A 283 -20.53 -9.31 2.70
CA GLN A 283 -20.27 -10.75 2.56
C GLN A 283 -19.43 -11.08 1.34
N GLN A 284 -19.66 -10.40 0.21
CA GLN A 284 -18.87 -10.60 -1.01
C GLN A 284 -17.45 -10.07 -0.90
N LEU A 285 -17.23 -9.04 -0.07
CA LEU A 285 -15.91 -8.44 0.16
C LEU A 285 -15.05 -9.24 1.16
N ILE A 286 -15.62 -10.25 1.83
CA ILE A 286 -14.84 -11.15 2.70
C ILE A 286 -13.98 -12.06 1.84
N GLN A 287 -12.68 -12.00 2.07
CA GLN A 287 -11.68 -12.75 1.32
C GLN A 287 -10.68 -13.40 2.27
N PRO A 288 -10.36 -14.70 2.09
CA PRO A 288 -9.35 -15.36 2.92
C PRO A 288 -7.95 -14.83 2.64
N GLN A 289 -7.07 -14.91 3.64
CA GLN A 289 -5.65 -14.55 3.49
C GLN A 289 -4.92 -15.47 2.51
N TYR A 290 -3.94 -14.92 1.81
CA TYR A 290 -3.09 -15.63 0.86
C TYR A 290 -3.84 -16.27 -0.30
N SER A 291 -4.96 -15.65 -0.66
CA SER A 291 -5.82 -16.04 -1.78
C SER A 291 -6.26 -14.81 -2.58
N PRO A 292 -5.32 -14.08 -3.20
CA PRO A 292 -5.65 -12.94 -4.02
C PRO A 292 -6.46 -13.37 -5.24
N MET A 293 -7.39 -12.52 -5.66
CA MET A 293 -8.22 -12.71 -6.84
C MET A 293 -7.67 -11.86 -7.99
N PRO A 294 -7.31 -12.45 -9.12
CA PRO A 294 -6.94 -11.67 -10.30
C PRO A 294 -8.17 -10.90 -10.83
N VAL A 295 -7.93 -9.69 -11.32
CA VAL A 295 -8.95 -8.83 -11.94
C VAL A 295 -9.08 -9.12 -13.43
#